data_2eb0b0888f2a0f1b48909163b6153f38
#
_entry.id   2eb0b0888f2a0f1b48909163b6153f38
#
_cell.length_a   1.000
_cell.length_b   1.000
_cell.length_c   1.000
_cell.angle_alpha   90.00
_cell.angle_beta   90.00
_cell.angle_gamma   90.00
#
_symmetry.space_group_name_H-M   'P 1'
#
loop_
_entity.id
_entity.type
_entity.pdbx_description
1 polymer ?
#
loop_
_entity_poly.entity_id
_entity_poly.type
_entity_poly.pdbx_seq_one_letter_code
_entity_poly.pdbx_strand_id
1 'polypeptide(L)'
;KVFDATIRDGGLCNNFEFSDEFVKELYKANIKSGVDYMEFGYRASKNLFNPDDFGKWKFCKDDDIRKIVGDNKTGLKIAVMADVGRTDFKKDIIAKKDSPIDLVRIATYINTIPAAVEMIEDAAKKGYETTINIMAVSKARTEDIKTALETLGKTPVNAFYIVDSYGALYPEESRRLAEMYCEIADKYNKAVGI
;
A
#
# COMPACT_ATOMS: atom_id res chain seq x y z
N LYS A 1 5.04 8.72 11.40
CA LYS A 1 5.29 9.01 9.97
C LYS A 1 3.99 9.43 9.31
N VAL A 2 4.07 10.36 8.35
CA VAL A 2 2.94 10.87 7.59
C VAL A 2 2.95 10.25 6.20
N PHE A 3 1.77 9.79 5.77
CA PHE A 3 1.57 9.10 4.50
C PHE A 3 0.51 9.83 3.67
N ASP A 4 0.88 10.30 2.47
CA ASP A 4 -0.07 10.89 1.53
C ASP A 4 -0.59 9.84 0.54
N ALA A 5 -1.90 9.67 0.47
CA ALA A 5 -2.58 8.75 -0.43
C ALA A 5 -3.53 9.47 -1.41
N THR A 6 -3.35 10.77 -1.63
CA THR A 6 -4.26 11.61 -2.43
C THR A 6 -4.51 11.01 -3.82
N ILE A 7 -3.46 10.60 -4.52
CA ILE A 7 -3.60 10.06 -5.89
C ILE A 7 -4.22 8.66 -5.86
N ARG A 8 -3.76 7.81 -4.94
CA ARG A 8 -4.26 6.43 -4.86
C ARG A 8 -5.73 6.38 -4.45
N ASP A 9 -6.10 7.12 -3.40
CA ASP A 9 -7.45 7.08 -2.84
C ASP A 9 -8.42 7.95 -3.67
N GLY A 10 -8.02 9.17 -3.98
CA GLY A 10 -8.80 10.06 -4.84
C GLY A 10 -9.03 9.50 -6.25
N GLY A 11 -8.12 8.66 -6.75
CA GLY A 11 -8.26 7.95 -8.02
C GLY A 11 -9.50 7.06 -8.12
N LEU A 12 -10.02 6.60 -6.98
CA LEU A 12 -11.27 5.83 -6.94
C LEU A 12 -12.50 6.67 -7.32
N CYS A 13 -12.40 8.00 -7.21
CA CYS A 13 -13.49 8.92 -7.53
C CYS A 13 -13.45 9.41 -9.00
N ASN A 14 -12.28 9.37 -9.66
CA ASN A 14 -12.09 9.94 -11.00
C ASN A 14 -11.39 8.97 -11.97
N ASN A 15 -11.48 7.66 -11.74
CA ASN A 15 -10.81 6.63 -12.53
C ASN A 15 -9.30 6.84 -12.70
N PHE A 16 -8.64 7.46 -11.73
CA PHE A 16 -7.19 7.76 -11.74
C PHE A 16 -6.75 8.76 -12.82
N GLU A 17 -7.67 9.59 -13.27
CA GLU A 17 -7.44 10.66 -14.23
C GLU A 17 -6.88 11.90 -13.52
N PHE A 18 -5.56 11.90 -13.29
CA PHE A 18 -4.81 13.05 -12.80
C PHE A 18 -3.76 13.45 -13.83
N SER A 19 -3.65 14.74 -14.11
CA SER A 19 -2.61 15.26 -14.98
C SER A 19 -1.22 15.15 -14.34
N ASP A 20 -0.18 15.03 -15.17
CA ASP A 20 1.21 15.00 -14.70
C ASP A 20 1.58 16.27 -13.93
N GLU A 21 1.04 17.40 -14.34
CA GLU A 21 1.25 18.68 -13.67
C GLU A 21 0.70 18.65 -12.24
N PHE A 22 -0.54 18.20 -12.06
CA PHE A 22 -1.13 18.08 -10.72
C PHE A 22 -0.32 17.15 -9.82
N VAL A 23 0.05 15.96 -10.32
CA VAL A 23 0.81 14.98 -9.54
C VAL A 23 2.19 15.51 -9.19
N LYS A 24 2.83 16.25 -10.10
CA LYS A 24 4.13 16.90 -9.86
C LYS A 24 4.06 18.00 -8.80
N GLU A 25 3.02 18.82 -8.83
CA GLU A 25 2.84 19.87 -7.83
C GLU A 25 2.51 19.26 -6.45
N LEU A 26 1.71 18.19 -6.39
CA LEU A 26 1.46 17.45 -5.15
C LEU A 26 2.76 16.82 -4.60
N TYR A 27 3.59 16.22 -5.46
CA TYR A 27 4.90 15.68 -5.07
C TYR A 27 5.79 16.76 -4.44
N LYS A 28 5.88 17.94 -5.05
CA LYS A 28 6.63 19.09 -4.51
C LYS A 28 6.06 19.57 -3.18
N ALA A 29 4.73 19.64 -3.06
CA ALA A 29 4.05 20.03 -1.84
C ALA A 29 4.34 19.07 -0.69
N ASN A 30 4.31 17.75 -0.95
CA ASN A 30 4.66 16.72 0.02
C ASN A 30 6.10 16.83 0.51
N ILE A 31 7.05 17.08 -0.39
CA ILE A 31 8.46 17.35 -0.01
C ILE A 31 8.54 18.56 0.92
N LYS A 32 7.92 19.67 0.53
CA LYS A 32 7.95 20.94 1.30
C LYS A 32 7.29 20.80 2.67
N SER A 33 6.27 19.96 2.79
CA SER A 33 5.53 19.72 4.04
C SER A 33 6.15 18.66 4.93
N GLY A 34 7.23 17.99 4.50
CA GLY A 34 7.90 16.95 5.27
C GLY A 34 7.11 15.64 5.38
N VAL A 35 6.27 15.34 4.39
CA VAL A 35 5.59 14.04 4.29
C VAL A 35 6.62 12.93 4.10
N ASP A 36 6.45 11.81 4.78
CA ASP A 36 7.41 10.69 4.72
C ASP A 36 7.19 9.81 3.49
N TYR A 37 5.93 9.57 3.07
CA TYR A 37 5.57 8.70 1.95
C TYR A 37 4.49 9.32 1.09
N MET A 38 4.61 9.18 -0.24
CA MET A 38 3.56 9.52 -1.21
C MET A 38 3.17 8.29 -2.02
N GLU A 39 1.88 7.92 -2.02
CA GLU A 39 1.34 6.80 -2.77
C GLU A 39 0.75 7.27 -4.10
N PHE A 40 1.40 6.87 -5.20
CA PHE A 40 1.05 7.30 -6.55
C PHE A 40 -0.19 6.61 -7.13
N GLY A 41 -0.55 5.46 -6.62
CA GLY A 41 -1.71 4.70 -7.10
C GLY A 41 -1.52 3.20 -6.97
N TYR A 42 -2.07 2.44 -7.92
CA TYR A 42 -2.03 0.99 -7.90
C TYR A 42 -1.03 0.41 -8.90
N ARG A 43 -0.56 -0.79 -8.63
CA ARG A 43 0.07 -1.71 -9.58
C ARG A 43 -0.97 -2.70 -10.12
N ALA A 44 -2.06 -2.19 -10.70
CA ALA A 44 -3.12 -3.03 -11.21
C ALA A 44 -2.69 -3.79 -12.48
N SER A 45 -3.09 -5.05 -12.58
CA SER A 45 -2.81 -5.88 -13.76
C SER A 45 -3.67 -5.43 -14.96
N LYS A 46 -3.04 -5.18 -16.08
CA LYS A 46 -3.72 -4.84 -17.34
C LYS A 46 -4.52 -5.99 -17.94
N ASN A 47 -4.30 -7.21 -17.46
CA ASN A 47 -5.11 -8.37 -17.84
C ASN A 47 -6.50 -8.35 -17.20
N LEU A 48 -6.67 -7.59 -16.10
CA LEU A 48 -7.91 -7.49 -15.34
C LEU A 48 -8.60 -6.13 -15.48
N PHE A 49 -7.82 -5.09 -15.78
CA PHE A 49 -8.30 -3.72 -15.92
C PHE A 49 -7.92 -3.20 -17.30
N ASN A 50 -8.92 -2.80 -18.08
CA ASN A 50 -8.68 -2.23 -19.39
C ASN A 50 -8.00 -0.83 -19.25
N PRO A 51 -6.82 -0.60 -19.84
CA PRO A 51 -6.15 0.69 -19.76
C PRO A 51 -6.93 1.87 -20.35
N ASP A 52 -7.90 1.61 -21.21
CA ASP A 52 -8.72 2.67 -21.82
C ASP A 52 -9.80 3.20 -20.86
N ASP A 53 -10.10 2.47 -19.77
CA ASP A 53 -11.12 2.84 -18.79
C ASP A 53 -10.53 3.62 -17.59
N PHE A 54 -9.20 3.68 -17.48
CA PHE A 54 -8.51 4.25 -16.31
C PHE A 54 -7.30 5.07 -16.70
N GLY A 55 -7.07 6.14 -15.95
CA GLY A 55 -5.84 6.91 -16.00
C GLY A 55 -4.60 6.07 -15.60
N LYS A 56 -3.42 6.54 -16.00
CA LYS A 56 -2.16 5.81 -15.84
C LYS A 56 -1.78 5.50 -14.39
N TRP A 57 -2.29 6.25 -13.43
CA TRP A 57 -2.04 6.06 -12.00
C TRP A 57 -2.75 4.83 -11.40
N LYS A 58 -3.68 4.21 -12.16
CA LYS A 58 -4.18 2.86 -11.87
C LYS A 58 -3.10 1.78 -12.03
N PHE A 59 -2.15 2.02 -12.93
CA PHE A 59 -1.11 1.05 -13.29
C PHE A 59 0.28 1.44 -12.78
N CYS A 60 0.51 2.70 -12.45
CA CYS A 60 1.74 3.27 -11.89
C CYS A 60 3.02 2.70 -12.50
N LYS A 61 3.17 2.75 -13.83
CA LYS A 61 4.41 2.29 -14.48
C LYS A 61 5.62 3.07 -13.95
N ASP A 62 6.74 2.40 -13.80
CA ASP A 62 7.98 3.01 -13.29
C ASP A 62 8.40 4.23 -14.08
N ASP A 63 8.24 4.22 -15.42
CA ASP A 63 8.56 5.35 -16.28
C ASP A 63 7.63 6.56 -16.05
N ASP A 64 6.35 6.32 -15.75
CA ASP A 64 5.41 7.41 -15.46
C ASP A 64 5.73 8.06 -14.11
N ILE A 65 6.10 7.27 -13.11
CA ILE A 65 6.57 7.79 -11.82
C ILE A 65 7.90 8.54 -12.00
N ARG A 66 8.87 8.01 -12.77
CA ARG A 66 10.16 8.67 -13.04
C ARG A 66 10.00 10.05 -13.70
N LYS A 67 9.02 10.22 -14.58
CA LYS A 67 8.73 11.54 -15.19
C LYS A 67 8.35 12.59 -14.15
N ILE A 68 7.75 12.18 -13.04
CA ILE A 68 7.36 13.07 -11.95
C ILE A 68 8.51 13.32 -10.97
N VAL A 69 9.14 12.25 -10.48
CA VAL A 69 10.07 12.31 -9.35
C VAL A 69 11.54 12.45 -9.77
N GLY A 70 11.87 12.15 -11.03
CA GLY A 70 13.26 12.10 -11.51
C GLY A 70 14.11 11.11 -10.70
N ASP A 71 15.32 11.54 -10.36
CA ASP A 71 16.25 10.81 -9.47
C ASP A 71 15.94 11.08 -7.99
N ASN A 72 14.73 11.03 -7.54
CA ASN A 72 14.28 11.39 -6.20
C ASN A 72 15.42 11.35 -5.14
N LYS A 73 16.07 12.50 -4.92
CA LYS A 73 17.12 12.67 -3.89
C LYS A 73 16.60 13.30 -2.59
N THR A 74 15.27 13.32 -2.45
CA THR A 74 14.59 13.88 -1.27
C THR A 74 14.40 12.81 -0.19
N GLY A 75 13.94 13.23 0.98
CA GLY A 75 13.54 12.30 2.04
C GLY A 75 12.18 11.64 1.83
N LEU A 76 11.38 12.11 0.85
CA LEU A 76 10.06 11.57 0.53
C LEU A 76 10.20 10.22 -0.17
N LYS A 77 9.63 9.17 0.42
CA LYS A 77 9.60 7.82 -0.17
C LYS A 77 8.39 7.64 -1.07
N ILE A 78 8.59 6.92 -2.17
CA ILE A 78 7.58 6.65 -3.19
C ILE A 78 6.91 5.31 -2.91
N ALA A 79 5.59 5.31 -2.86
CA ALA A 79 4.79 4.11 -2.59
C ALA A 79 3.79 3.82 -3.71
N VAL A 80 3.44 2.55 -3.83
CA VAL A 80 2.31 2.08 -4.66
C VAL A 80 1.55 0.99 -3.91
N MET A 81 0.26 0.86 -4.21
CA MET A 81 -0.56 -0.23 -3.69
C MET A 81 -0.63 -1.40 -4.68
N ALA A 82 -0.56 -2.61 -4.15
CA ALA A 82 -0.67 -3.85 -4.89
C ALA A 82 -1.70 -4.77 -4.22
N ASP A 83 -2.85 -4.96 -4.87
CA ASP A 83 -3.93 -5.77 -4.33
C ASP A 83 -3.71 -7.24 -4.66
N VAL A 84 -3.90 -8.11 -3.65
CA VAL A 84 -3.91 -9.56 -3.84
C VAL A 84 -4.99 -9.95 -4.85
N GLY A 85 -4.60 -10.73 -5.87
CA GLY A 85 -5.48 -11.16 -6.95
C GLY A 85 -5.78 -10.11 -8.02
N ARG A 86 -5.27 -8.86 -7.88
CA ARG A 86 -5.44 -7.78 -8.85
C ARG A 86 -4.14 -7.22 -9.40
N THR A 87 -3.01 -7.66 -8.86
CA THR A 87 -1.66 -7.35 -9.30
C THR A 87 -0.95 -8.64 -9.71
N ASP A 88 -0.36 -8.69 -10.89
CA ASP A 88 0.61 -9.74 -11.22
C ASP A 88 1.97 -9.35 -10.63
N PHE A 89 2.15 -9.60 -9.34
CA PHE A 89 3.30 -9.10 -8.58
C PHE A 89 4.64 -9.64 -9.05
N LYS A 90 4.65 -10.82 -9.65
CA LYS A 90 5.89 -11.41 -10.19
C LYS A 90 6.37 -10.66 -11.42
N LYS A 91 5.44 -10.17 -12.24
CA LYS A 91 5.70 -9.48 -13.50
C LYS A 91 5.72 -7.96 -13.34
N ASP A 92 4.71 -7.40 -12.62
CA ASP A 92 4.49 -5.98 -12.57
C ASP A 92 5.35 -5.26 -11.49
N ILE A 93 5.88 -6.00 -10.51
CA ILE A 93 6.82 -5.47 -9.50
C ILE A 93 8.23 -5.96 -9.87
N ILE A 94 9.03 -5.08 -10.47
CA ILE A 94 10.41 -5.35 -10.85
C ILE A 94 11.37 -5.23 -9.66
N ALA A 95 12.66 -5.51 -9.81
CA ALA A 95 13.64 -5.31 -8.74
C ALA A 95 13.75 -3.83 -8.36
N LYS A 96 13.84 -3.51 -7.06
CA LYS A 96 13.90 -2.13 -6.54
C LYS A 96 15.01 -1.30 -7.18
N LYS A 97 16.17 -1.88 -7.43
CA LYS A 97 17.30 -1.17 -8.07
C LYS A 97 16.95 -0.55 -9.43
N ASP A 98 15.93 -1.08 -10.10
CA ASP A 98 15.47 -0.67 -11.43
C ASP A 98 14.18 0.17 -11.35
N SER A 99 13.65 0.43 -10.14
CA SER A 99 12.38 1.12 -9.89
C SER A 99 12.58 2.40 -9.06
N PRO A 100 11.80 3.46 -9.30
CA PRO A 100 11.77 4.64 -8.44
C PRO A 100 10.97 4.43 -7.13
N ILE A 101 10.31 3.28 -6.98
CA ILE A 101 9.44 2.96 -5.85
C ILE A 101 10.28 2.48 -4.67
N ASP A 102 9.93 2.90 -3.46
CA ASP A 102 10.55 2.49 -2.20
C ASP A 102 9.72 1.47 -1.43
N LEU A 103 8.40 1.61 -1.49
CA LEU A 103 7.45 0.86 -0.69
C LEU A 103 6.34 0.26 -1.56
N VAL A 104 6.09 -1.03 -1.38
CA VAL A 104 4.90 -1.72 -1.91
C VAL A 104 3.92 -1.95 -0.76
N ARG A 105 2.75 -1.31 -0.82
CA ARG A 105 1.64 -1.53 0.13
C ARG A 105 0.74 -2.63 -0.41
N ILE A 106 0.71 -3.75 0.29
CA ILE A 106 -0.09 -4.92 -0.12
C ILE A 106 -1.46 -4.82 0.52
N ALA A 107 -2.52 -4.90 -0.28
CA ALA A 107 -3.90 -4.93 0.20
C ALA A 107 -4.48 -6.33 0.03
N THR A 108 -5.14 -6.84 1.07
CA THR A 108 -5.67 -8.21 1.13
C THR A 108 -6.94 -8.25 1.96
N TYR A 109 -7.72 -9.30 1.76
CA TYR A 109 -8.80 -9.68 2.67
C TYR A 109 -8.34 -10.81 3.60
N ILE A 110 -9.08 -11.02 4.68
CA ILE A 110 -8.76 -12.03 5.69
C ILE A 110 -8.66 -13.45 5.12
N ASN A 111 -9.42 -13.76 4.07
CA ASN A 111 -9.43 -15.06 3.41
C ASN A 111 -8.32 -15.25 2.35
N THR A 112 -7.52 -14.23 2.08
CA THR A 112 -6.43 -14.27 1.08
C THR A 112 -5.05 -14.03 1.68
N ILE A 113 -4.89 -14.19 2.99
CA ILE A 113 -3.61 -14.03 3.73
C ILE A 113 -2.48 -14.87 3.14
N PRO A 114 -2.64 -16.15 2.76
CA PRO A 114 -1.55 -16.92 2.18
C PRO A 114 -0.95 -16.28 0.92
N ALA A 115 -1.79 -15.76 0.03
CA ALA A 115 -1.33 -15.05 -1.18
C ALA A 115 -0.67 -13.70 -0.85
N ALA A 116 -1.13 -13.02 0.21
CA ALA A 116 -0.48 -11.81 0.69
C ALA A 116 0.94 -12.08 1.22
N VAL A 117 1.13 -13.21 1.92
CA VAL A 117 2.46 -13.65 2.39
C VAL A 117 3.41 -13.83 1.20
N GLU A 118 2.98 -14.51 0.13
CA GLU A 118 3.79 -14.67 -1.08
C GLU A 118 4.18 -13.33 -1.71
N MET A 119 3.25 -12.37 -1.77
CA MET A 119 3.53 -11.03 -2.31
C MET A 119 4.52 -10.26 -1.42
N ILE A 120 4.38 -10.31 -0.09
CA ILE A 120 5.28 -9.68 0.86
C ILE A 120 6.71 -10.24 0.68
N GLU A 121 6.84 -11.56 0.65
CA GLU A 121 8.14 -12.22 0.50
C GLU A 121 8.80 -11.89 -0.83
N ASP A 122 8.04 -11.88 -1.93
CA ASP A 122 8.55 -11.55 -3.26
C ASP A 122 9.01 -10.08 -3.32
N ALA A 123 8.19 -9.14 -2.84
CA ALA A 123 8.54 -7.72 -2.82
C ALA A 123 9.75 -7.45 -1.93
N ALA A 124 9.83 -8.07 -0.76
CA ALA A 124 10.99 -7.94 0.14
C ALA A 124 12.26 -8.52 -0.48
N LYS A 125 12.19 -9.68 -1.16
CA LYS A 125 13.33 -10.24 -1.92
C LYS A 125 13.81 -9.33 -3.05
N LYS A 126 12.89 -8.57 -3.65
CA LYS A 126 13.21 -7.55 -4.66
C LYS A 126 13.79 -6.27 -4.07
N GLY A 127 13.84 -6.13 -2.74
CA GLY A 127 14.46 -5.02 -2.01
C GLY A 127 13.52 -3.90 -1.56
N TYR A 128 12.21 -4.08 -1.67
CA TYR A 128 11.22 -3.10 -1.25
C TYR A 128 10.93 -3.14 0.26
N GLU A 129 10.62 -1.98 0.84
CA GLU A 129 9.81 -1.93 2.04
C GLU A 129 8.41 -2.47 1.72
N THR A 130 7.78 -3.15 2.68
CA THR A 130 6.44 -3.71 2.50
C THR A 130 5.54 -3.37 3.68
N THR A 131 4.28 -3.08 3.40
CA THR A 131 3.24 -2.98 4.42
C THR A 131 2.03 -3.79 4.02
N ILE A 132 1.18 -4.12 4.98
CA ILE A 132 -0.03 -4.90 4.74
C ILE A 132 -1.27 -4.16 5.22
N ASN A 133 -2.26 -4.07 4.35
CA ASN A 133 -3.58 -3.53 4.60
C ASN A 133 -4.58 -4.69 4.60
N ILE A 134 -5.05 -5.09 5.78
CA ILE A 134 -6.15 -6.06 5.88
C ILE A 134 -7.45 -5.27 5.72
N MET A 135 -8.07 -5.39 4.55
CA MET A 135 -9.30 -4.65 4.20
C MET A 135 -10.51 -5.21 4.93
N ALA A 136 -11.51 -4.35 5.14
CA ALA A 136 -12.81 -4.72 5.68
C ALA A 136 -12.74 -5.43 7.05
N VAL A 137 -11.84 -4.99 7.93
CA VAL A 137 -11.66 -5.62 9.26
C VAL A 137 -12.95 -5.63 10.09
N SER A 138 -13.85 -4.66 9.91
CA SER A 138 -15.17 -4.61 10.58
C SER A 138 -16.10 -5.77 10.21
N LYS A 139 -15.79 -6.55 9.17
CA LYS A 139 -16.55 -7.74 8.75
C LYS A 139 -15.88 -9.06 9.14
N ALA A 140 -14.67 -9.01 9.67
CA ALA A 140 -13.92 -10.19 10.06
C ALA A 140 -14.11 -10.50 11.56
N ARG A 141 -14.01 -11.78 11.93
CA ARG A 141 -14.00 -12.16 13.35
C ARG A 141 -12.65 -11.78 13.96
N THR A 142 -12.67 -11.35 15.21
CA THR A 142 -11.45 -10.97 15.96
C THR A 142 -10.37 -12.06 15.94
N GLU A 143 -10.75 -13.32 16.11
CA GLU A 143 -9.82 -14.46 16.10
C GLU A 143 -9.16 -14.68 14.72
N ASP A 144 -9.92 -14.43 13.64
CA ASP A 144 -9.37 -14.54 12.29
C ASP A 144 -8.37 -13.41 12.01
N ILE A 145 -8.65 -12.19 12.48
CA ILE A 145 -7.72 -11.05 12.38
C ILE A 145 -6.44 -11.35 13.19
N LYS A 146 -6.58 -11.84 14.42
CA LYS A 146 -5.44 -12.21 15.27
C LYS A 146 -4.56 -13.27 14.60
N THR A 147 -5.17 -14.33 14.08
CA THR A 147 -4.46 -15.41 13.37
C THR A 147 -3.73 -14.88 12.13
N ALA A 148 -4.37 -13.97 11.38
CA ALA A 148 -3.77 -13.33 10.22
C ALA A 148 -2.54 -12.49 10.61
N LEU A 149 -2.66 -11.65 11.65
CA LEU A 149 -1.56 -10.82 12.13
C LEU A 149 -0.38 -11.66 12.66
N GLU A 150 -0.65 -12.74 13.38
CA GLU A 150 0.37 -13.70 13.84
C GLU A 150 1.11 -14.37 12.65
N THR A 151 0.40 -14.66 11.58
CA THR A 151 0.98 -15.22 10.36
C THR A 151 1.84 -14.19 9.64
N LEU A 152 1.32 -12.98 9.46
CA LEU A 152 1.99 -11.87 8.80
C LEU A 152 3.20 -11.37 9.58
N GLY A 153 3.14 -11.42 10.92
CA GLY A 153 4.24 -11.02 11.80
C GLY A 153 5.54 -11.80 11.55
N LYS A 154 5.42 -13.05 11.11
CA LYS A 154 6.56 -13.92 10.76
C LYS A 154 7.19 -13.61 9.39
N THR A 155 6.57 -12.74 8.61
CA THR A 155 7.05 -12.32 7.30
C THR A 155 7.98 -11.08 7.40
N PRO A 156 8.69 -10.72 6.32
CA PRO A 156 9.50 -9.49 6.30
C PRO A 156 8.67 -8.19 6.17
N VAL A 157 7.35 -8.21 6.40
CA VAL A 157 6.52 -7.00 6.39
C VAL A 157 7.00 -5.98 7.42
N ASN A 158 6.98 -4.69 7.09
CA ASN A 158 7.44 -3.62 7.99
C ASN A 158 6.34 -3.06 8.88
N ALA A 159 5.09 -3.03 8.40
CA ALA A 159 3.97 -2.48 9.16
C ALA A 159 2.64 -3.14 8.81
N PHE A 160 1.75 -3.18 9.80
CA PHE A 160 0.35 -3.55 9.67
C PHE A 160 -0.52 -2.29 9.64
N TYR A 161 -1.51 -2.23 8.73
CA TYR A 161 -2.47 -1.15 8.68
C TYR A 161 -3.87 -1.63 9.07
N ILE A 162 -4.52 -0.88 9.96
CA ILE A 162 -5.93 -1.04 10.30
C ILE A 162 -6.74 -0.34 9.21
N VAL A 163 -7.61 -1.08 8.51
CA VAL A 163 -8.39 -0.53 7.40
C VAL A 163 -9.88 -0.81 7.59
N ASP A 164 -10.63 0.23 7.93
CA ASP A 164 -12.09 0.18 7.99
C ASP A 164 -12.70 0.58 6.64
N SER A 165 -12.71 -0.33 5.68
CA SER A 165 -13.19 -0.10 4.32
C SER A 165 -14.65 0.34 4.21
N TYR A 166 -15.44 0.16 5.27
CA TYR A 166 -16.86 0.48 5.30
C TYR A 166 -17.22 1.66 6.19
N GLY A 167 -16.24 2.22 6.93
CA GLY A 167 -16.52 3.25 7.93
C GLY A 167 -17.49 2.77 9.01
N ALA A 168 -17.39 1.49 9.41
CA ALA A 168 -18.37 0.83 10.26
C ALA A 168 -17.88 0.57 11.70
N LEU A 169 -16.62 0.90 12.01
CA LEU A 169 -16.05 0.71 13.34
C LEU A 169 -16.47 1.84 14.28
N TYR A 170 -17.00 1.48 15.43
CA TYR A 170 -17.22 2.39 16.54
C TYR A 170 -15.93 2.63 17.36
N PRO A 171 -15.84 3.71 18.15
CA PRO A 171 -14.63 4.06 18.89
C PRO A 171 -14.07 2.93 19.76
N GLU A 172 -14.95 2.18 20.45
CA GLU A 172 -14.57 1.06 21.31
C GLU A 172 -14.00 -0.12 20.52
N GLU A 173 -14.55 -0.38 19.34
CA GLU A 173 -14.07 -1.43 18.43
C GLU A 173 -12.73 -1.03 17.83
N SER A 174 -12.60 0.23 17.39
CA SER A 174 -11.35 0.79 16.88
C SER A 174 -10.23 0.71 17.91
N ARG A 175 -10.53 1.02 19.18
CA ARG A 175 -9.57 0.92 20.29
C ARG A 175 -9.10 -0.52 20.47
N ARG A 176 -10.04 -1.48 20.57
CA ARG A 176 -9.71 -2.92 20.76
C ARG A 176 -8.88 -3.46 19.61
N LEU A 177 -9.20 -3.08 18.36
CA LEU A 177 -8.40 -3.45 17.21
C LEU A 177 -7.00 -2.86 17.28
N ALA A 178 -6.88 -1.56 17.61
CA ALA A 178 -5.58 -0.89 17.72
C ALA A 178 -4.70 -1.55 18.80
N GLU A 179 -5.26 -1.86 19.97
CA GLU A 179 -4.57 -2.55 21.05
C GLU A 179 -4.06 -3.94 20.60
N MET A 180 -4.89 -4.75 19.95
CA MET A 180 -4.52 -6.05 19.40
C MET A 180 -3.43 -5.95 18.31
N TYR A 181 -3.57 -5.00 17.39
CA TYR A 181 -2.56 -4.77 16.35
C TYR A 181 -1.22 -4.37 16.96
N CYS A 182 -1.22 -3.46 17.93
CA CYS A 182 0.00 -3.03 18.63
C CYS A 182 0.65 -4.18 19.39
N GLU A 183 -0.12 -4.96 20.16
CA GLU A 183 0.39 -6.11 20.91
C GLU A 183 1.11 -7.12 20.00
N ILE A 184 0.48 -7.46 18.86
CA ILE A 184 1.09 -8.41 17.92
C ILE A 184 2.26 -7.77 17.17
N ALA A 185 2.16 -6.51 16.79
CA ALA A 185 3.23 -5.78 16.13
C ALA A 185 4.48 -5.71 17.00
N ASP A 186 4.34 -5.39 18.27
CA ASP A 186 5.45 -5.36 19.25
C ASP A 186 6.14 -6.73 19.36
N LYS A 187 5.37 -7.82 19.44
CA LYS A 187 5.90 -9.19 19.46
C LYS A 187 6.82 -9.50 18.28
N TYR A 188 6.53 -8.96 17.11
CA TYR A 188 7.26 -9.22 15.87
C TYR A 188 8.14 -8.05 15.42
N ASN A 189 8.27 -7.00 16.23
CA ASN A 189 9.00 -5.77 15.91
C ASN A 189 8.50 -5.13 14.59
N LYS A 190 7.19 -4.96 14.49
CA LYS A 190 6.53 -4.30 13.36
C LYS A 190 5.93 -2.97 13.78
N ALA A 191 5.71 -2.07 12.81
CA ALA A 191 4.96 -0.84 13.05
C ALA A 191 3.45 -1.07 12.84
N VAL A 192 2.64 -0.17 13.39
CA VAL A 192 1.19 -0.10 13.12
C VAL A 192 0.87 1.25 12.49
N GLY A 193 0.01 1.21 11.46
CA GLY A 193 -0.56 2.39 10.81
C GLY A 193 -2.08 2.35 10.79
N ILE A 194 -2.68 3.48 10.56
CA ILE A 194 -4.13 3.65 10.41
C ILE A 194 -4.40 4.58 9.23
#